data_0d75161efe02a9890731b40b55fe7667
#
_entry.id   0d75161efe02a9890731b40b55fe7667
#
_cell.length_a   1.000
_cell.length_b   1.000
_cell.length_c   1.000
_cell.angle_alpha   90.00
_cell.angle_beta   90.00
_cell.angle_gamma   90.00
#
_symmetry.space_group_name_H-M   'P 1'
#
loop_
_entity.id
_entity.type
_entity.pdbx_description
1 polymer ?
#
loop_
_entity_poly.entity_id
_entity_poly.type
_entity_poly.pdbx_seq_one_letter_code
_entity_poly.pdbx_strand_id
1 'polypeptide(L)'
;MIIKRDYYLKKIIDKRENGRIKIITGIRRCGKSYLLFNLYQEYLLSKGVKENQIISIALDEIDNLEYRNPFRLNEYIKEKTKNRNQIYYIFIDEIQLSVAVSNPYIDSKEENVTFVDVLLGLMKRSNLDIYVTGSNSKMLSSDVLTQFRDRGDEIHVNPLSFAEVYDLYENKELAFEHYNVYGGMPYIYSLKSDEEKAQYLKDLFKKTYIKDILERNNKIGRAHV
;
A
#
# COMPACT_ATOMS: atom_id res chain seq x y z
N MET A 1 2.51 -2.16 21.22
CA MET A 1 3.94 -2.21 20.83
C MET A 1 4.07 -1.44 19.52
N ILE A 2 4.91 -0.41 19.45
CA ILE A 2 5.17 0.38 18.23
C ILE A 2 6.43 -0.19 17.59
N ILE A 3 6.31 -0.70 16.37
CA ILE A 3 7.45 -1.19 15.59
C ILE A 3 7.94 -0.04 14.71
N LYS A 4 9.15 0.41 14.97
CA LYS A 4 9.79 1.45 14.17
C LYS A 4 10.20 0.87 12.82
N ARG A 5 9.92 1.60 11.76
CA ARG A 5 10.30 1.27 10.37
C ARG A 5 11.14 2.42 9.79
N ASP A 6 12.12 2.90 10.55
CA ASP A 6 12.86 4.15 10.28
C ASP A 6 13.48 4.19 8.87
N TYR A 7 13.99 3.06 8.39
CA TYR A 7 14.55 2.95 7.03
C TYR A 7 13.51 3.25 5.95
N TYR A 8 12.30 2.68 6.07
CA TYR A 8 11.23 2.87 5.10
C TYR A 8 10.55 4.23 5.28
N LEU A 9 10.37 4.67 6.52
CA LEU A 9 9.85 5.99 6.83
C LEU A 9 10.74 7.07 6.21
N LYS A 10 12.06 6.96 6.37
CA LYS A 10 13.02 7.87 5.72
C LYS A 10 12.86 7.86 4.20
N LYS A 11 12.75 6.70 3.56
CA LYS A 11 12.53 6.61 2.11
C LYS A 11 11.27 7.34 1.65
N ILE A 12 10.18 7.28 2.43
CA ILE A 12 8.95 8.02 2.12
C ILE A 12 9.19 9.52 2.26
N ILE A 13 9.83 9.95 3.35
CA ILE A 13 10.14 11.36 3.64
C ILE A 13 11.01 11.96 2.56
N ASP A 14 12.06 11.26 2.12
CA ASP A 14 13.00 11.74 1.10
C ASP A 14 12.32 11.94 -0.28
N LYS A 15 11.18 11.29 -0.50
CA LYS A 15 10.39 11.40 -1.75
C LYS A 15 9.17 12.32 -1.61
N ARG A 16 8.96 12.93 -0.45
CA ARG A 16 7.81 13.80 -0.19
C ARG A 16 7.79 14.99 -1.15
N GLU A 17 6.60 15.30 -1.65
CA GLU A 17 6.32 16.50 -2.48
C GLU A 17 7.18 16.63 -3.75
N ASN A 18 7.68 15.51 -4.28
CA ASN A 18 8.53 15.49 -5.48
C ASN A 18 7.73 15.44 -6.81
N GLY A 19 6.40 15.58 -6.75
CA GLY A 19 5.52 15.55 -7.92
C GLY A 19 5.31 14.17 -8.54
N ARG A 20 5.79 13.10 -7.91
CA ARG A 20 5.64 11.71 -8.37
C ARG A 20 4.69 10.93 -7.45
N ILE A 21 4.07 9.88 -7.97
CA ILE A 21 3.23 8.98 -7.15
C ILE A 21 4.16 8.01 -6.39
N LYS A 22 3.99 7.89 -5.07
CA LYS A 22 4.73 6.93 -4.25
C LYS A 22 3.95 5.62 -4.21
N ILE A 23 4.59 4.57 -4.72
CA ILE A 23 4.00 3.24 -4.85
C ILE A 23 4.65 2.33 -3.81
N ILE A 24 3.92 2.02 -2.75
CA ILE A 24 4.41 1.20 -1.65
C ILE A 24 4.00 -0.25 -1.91
N THR A 25 4.97 -1.06 -2.28
CA THR A 25 4.81 -2.48 -2.59
C THR A 25 5.35 -3.37 -1.48
N GLY A 26 5.04 -4.64 -1.52
CA GLY A 26 5.52 -5.63 -0.55
C GLY A 26 4.49 -6.74 -0.34
N ILE A 27 4.90 -7.86 0.21
CA ILE A 27 4.01 -9.01 0.46
C ILE A 27 2.88 -8.62 1.41
N ARG A 28 1.77 -9.37 1.37
CA ARG A 28 0.64 -9.14 2.28
C ARG A 28 1.10 -9.24 3.73
N ARG A 29 0.57 -8.34 4.59
CA ARG A 29 0.83 -8.28 6.04
C ARG A 29 2.28 -7.93 6.44
N CYS A 30 3.13 -7.44 5.53
CA CYS A 30 4.47 -6.96 5.88
C CYS A 30 4.50 -5.57 6.53
N GLY A 31 3.35 -4.90 6.70
CA GLY A 31 3.23 -3.61 7.40
C GLY A 31 3.19 -2.37 6.51
N LYS A 32 2.81 -2.48 5.24
CA LYS A 32 2.66 -1.33 4.31
C LYS A 32 1.66 -0.29 4.82
N SER A 33 0.45 -0.74 5.13
CA SER A 33 -0.63 0.14 5.64
C SER A 33 -0.22 0.79 6.96
N TYR A 34 0.39 0.03 7.88
CA TYR A 34 0.91 0.57 9.14
C TYR A 34 1.99 1.65 8.92
N LEU A 35 2.91 1.43 7.98
CA LEU A 35 3.94 2.40 7.63
C LEU A 35 3.33 3.71 7.13
N LEU A 36 2.28 3.64 6.31
CA LEU A 36 1.65 4.81 5.70
C LEU A 36 0.66 5.51 6.63
N PHE A 37 -0.31 4.75 7.18
CA PHE A 37 -1.45 5.31 7.93
C PHE A 37 -1.14 5.56 9.42
N ASN A 38 -0.06 5.00 9.94
CA ASN A 38 0.37 5.27 11.31
C ASN A 38 1.68 6.06 11.33
N LEU A 39 2.79 5.46 10.90
CA LEU A 39 4.11 6.09 11.08
C LEU A 39 4.29 7.36 10.24
N TYR A 40 3.92 7.31 8.96
CA TYR A 40 4.09 8.48 8.10
C TYR A 40 3.05 9.57 8.40
N GLN A 41 1.82 9.19 8.70
CA GLN A 41 0.79 10.14 9.13
C GLN A 41 1.21 10.87 10.41
N GLU A 42 1.68 10.13 11.43
CA GLU A 42 2.20 10.72 12.67
C GLU A 42 3.37 11.68 12.40
N TYR A 43 4.29 11.29 11.52
CA TYR A 43 5.37 12.18 11.09
C TYR A 43 4.84 13.47 10.47
N LEU A 44 3.87 13.41 9.55
CA LEU A 44 3.29 14.60 8.91
C LEU A 44 2.63 15.53 9.95
N LEU A 45 1.83 14.97 10.88
CA LEU A 45 1.21 15.71 11.97
C LEU A 45 2.26 16.39 12.85
N SER A 46 3.37 15.70 13.17
CA SER A 46 4.49 16.26 13.95
C SER A 46 5.21 17.42 13.24
N LYS A 47 5.08 17.51 11.90
CA LYS A 47 5.60 18.62 11.08
C LYS A 47 4.60 19.74 10.85
N GLY A 48 3.45 19.69 11.53
CA GLY A 48 2.42 20.74 11.47
C GLY A 48 1.43 20.61 10.32
N VAL A 49 1.44 19.48 9.59
CA VAL A 49 0.37 19.15 8.64
C VAL A 49 -0.92 18.91 9.44
N LYS A 50 -2.03 19.50 9.01
CA LYS A 50 -3.32 19.35 9.68
C LYS A 50 -4.00 18.06 9.25
N GLU A 51 -4.79 17.46 10.13
CA GLU A 51 -5.55 16.23 9.81
C GLU A 51 -6.40 16.35 8.54
N ASN A 52 -7.03 17.51 8.31
CA ASN A 52 -7.84 17.74 7.12
C ASN A 52 -7.05 17.88 5.80
N GLN A 53 -5.71 17.88 5.88
CA GLN A 53 -4.82 17.81 4.72
C GLN A 53 -4.40 16.37 4.39
N ILE A 54 -4.72 15.40 5.25
CA ILE A 54 -4.41 13.99 5.05
C ILE A 54 -5.72 13.27 4.69
N ILE A 55 -5.80 12.71 3.50
CA ILE A 55 -6.97 12.02 2.99
C ILE A 55 -6.61 10.54 2.86
N SER A 56 -7.19 9.72 3.72
CA SER A 56 -6.94 8.28 3.80
C SER A 56 -8.12 7.50 3.25
N ILE A 57 -7.86 6.58 2.32
CA ILE A 57 -8.87 5.76 1.64
C ILE A 57 -8.35 4.32 1.61
N ALA A 58 -8.94 3.44 2.42
CA ALA A 58 -8.66 2.00 2.38
C ALA A 58 -9.74 1.30 1.54
N LEU A 59 -9.38 0.82 0.36
CA LEU A 59 -10.34 0.27 -0.61
C LEU A 59 -10.89 -1.12 -0.21
N ASP A 60 -10.33 -1.76 0.81
CA ASP A 60 -10.85 -3.00 1.41
C ASP A 60 -11.94 -2.74 2.45
N GLU A 61 -12.08 -1.51 2.94
CA GLU A 61 -13.14 -1.12 3.87
C GLU A 61 -14.49 -0.96 3.16
N ILE A 62 -15.58 -1.37 3.84
CA ILE A 62 -16.93 -1.34 3.29
C ILE A 62 -17.42 0.08 2.98
N ASP A 63 -17.05 1.03 3.82
CA ASP A 63 -17.43 2.45 3.67
C ASP A 63 -16.77 3.12 2.46
N ASN A 64 -15.72 2.49 1.91
CA ASN A 64 -14.96 2.99 0.77
C ASN A 64 -15.22 2.20 -0.53
N LEU A 65 -16.22 1.32 -0.57
CA LEU A 65 -16.48 0.47 -1.73
C LEU A 65 -16.76 1.27 -3.00
N GLU A 66 -17.43 2.41 -2.90
CA GLU A 66 -17.72 3.27 -4.04
C GLU A 66 -16.44 3.82 -4.70
N TYR A 67 -15.37 4.03 -3.94
CA TYR A 67 -14.09 4.55 -4.44
C TYR A 67 -13.25 3.49 -5.18
N ARG A 68 -13.69 2.23 -5.22
CA ARG A 68 -13.17 1.23 -6.18
C ARG A 68 -13.49 1.59 -7.62
N ASN A 69 -14.52 2.42 -7.83
CA ASN A 69 -14.82 3.03 -9.13
C ASN A 69 -13.88 4.24 -9.35
N PRO A 70 -13.07 4.25 -10.42
CA PRO A 70 -12.08 5.32 -10.67
C PRO A 70 -12.72 6.71 -10.80
N PHE A 71 -13.93 6.83 -11.35
CA PHE A 71 -14.61 8.12 -11.43
C PHE A 71 -14.99 8.66 -10.05
N ARG A 72 -15.55 7.80 -9.18
CA ARG A 72 -15.90 8.18 -7.81
C ARG A 72 -14.70 8.58 -6.98
N LEU A 73 -13.60 7.80 -7.10
CA LEU A 73 -12.33 8.12 -6.47
C LEU A 73 -11.82 9.51 -6.89
N ASN A 74 -11.84 9.79 -8.19
CA ASN A 74 -11.42 11.09 -8.74
C ASN A 74 -12.28 12.25 -8.24
N GLU A 75 -13.60 12.09 -8.24
CA GLU A 75 -14.56 13.09 -7.75
C GLU A 75 -14.32 13.38 -6.27
N TYR A 76 -14.23 12.34 -5.43
CA TYR A 76 -13.99 12.47 -4.00
C TYR A 76 -12.70 13.22 -3.69
N ILE A 77 -11.57 12.81 -4.30
CA ILE A 77 -10.30 13.48 -4.07
C ILE A 77 -10.35 14.94 -4.52
N LYS A 78 -10.95 15.24 -5.67
CA LYS A 78 -11.10 16.61 -6.17
C LYS A 78 -11.96 17.47 -5.23
N GLU A 79 -13.02 16.90 -4.68
CA GLU A 79 -13.90 17.59 -3.75
C GLU A 79 -13.19 17.92 -2.44
N LYS A 80 -12.51 16.95 -1.84
CA LYS A 80 -11.77 17.15 -0.59
C LYS A 80 -10.57 18.10 -0.73
N THR A 81 -10.05 18.29 -1.95
CA THR A 81 -8.85 19.07 -2.24
C THR A 81 -9.11 20.33 -3.07
N LYS A 82 -10.25 21.00 -2.83
CA LYS A 82 -10.65 22.23 -3.56
C LYS A 82 -9.71 23.40 -3.33
N ASN A 83 -9.18 23.53 -2.12
CA ASN A 83 -8.25 24.62 -1.79
C ASN A 83 -6.88 24.35 -2.42
N ARG A 84 -6.53 25.11 -3.45
CA ARG A 84 -5.27 24.96 -4.19
C ARG A 84 -4.06 25.57 -3.48
N ASN A 85 -4.27 26.33 -2.40
CA ASN A 85 -3.22 27.04 -1.68
C ASN A 85 -2.60 26.22 -0.55
N GLN A 86 -2.98 24.97 -0.39
CA GLN A 86 -2.41 24.06 0.58
C GLN A 86 -2.11 22.70 -0.03
N ILE A 87 -1.11 22.01 0.50
CA ILE A 87 -0.75 20.65 0.07
C ILE A 87 -1.66 19.65 0.78
N TYR A 88 -2.10 18.64 0.03
CA TYR A 88 -2.84 17.51 0.54
C TYR A 88 -2.05 16.21 0.30
N TYR A 89 -2.05 15.36 1.29
CA TYR A 89 -1.43 14.04 1.27
C TYR A 89 -2.53 12.99 1.08
N ILE A 90 -2.50 12.30 -0.05
CA ILE A 90 -3.53 11.33 -0.44
C ILE A 90 -2.98 9.93 -0.23
N PHE A 91 -3.56 9.18 0.70
CA PHE A 91 -3.20 7.80 1.01
C PHE A 91 -4.28 6.86 0.51
N ILE A 92 -3.94 5.95 -0.40
CA ILE A 92 -4.87 4.96 -0.94
C ILE A 92 -4.31 3.57 -0.67
N ASP A 93 -4.99 2.80 0.18
CA ASP A 93 -4.59 1.43 0.50
C ASP A 93 -5.29 0.42 -0.41
N GLU A 94 -4.58 -0.69 -0.71
CA GLU A 94 -5.06 -1.80 -1.52
C GLU A 94 -5.63 -1.36 -2.89
N ILE A 95 -4.90 -0.46 -3.59
CA ILE A 95 -5.33 0.19 -4.85
C ILE A 95 -5.72 -0.84 -5.94
N GLN A 96 -5.19 -2.08 -5.89
CA GLN A 96 -5.54 -3.16 -6.82
C GLN A 96 -6.99 -3.65 -6.67
N LEU A 97 -7.73 -3.21 -5.65
CA LEU A 97 -9.16 -3.46 -5.52
C LEU A 97 -10.01 -2.52 -6.38
N SER A 98 -9.41 -1.46 -6.91
CA SER A 98 -10.09 -0.63 -7.92
C SER A 98 -10.41 -1.44 -9.16
N VAL A 99 -11.56 -1.17 -9.76
CA VAL A 99 -12.05 -1.85 -10.96
C VAL A 99 -11.87 -0.97 -12.20
N ALA A 100 -11.66 -1.58 -13.34
CA ALA A 100 -11.73 -0.87 -14.62
C ALA A 100 -13.20 -0.63 -14.98
N VAL A 101 -13.54 0.59 -15.43
CA VAL A 101 -14.91 0.98 -15.80
C VAL A 101 -14.90 1.51 -17.22
N SER A 102 -15.89 1.11 -18.02
CA SER A 102 -16.00 1.58 -19.41
C SER A 102 -16.04 3.11 -19.47
N ASN A 103 -15.34 3.67 -20.45
CA ASN A 103 -15.34 5.11 -20.68
C ASN A 103 -16.72 5.56 -21.21
N PRO A 104 -17.52 6.35 -20.45
CA PRO A 104 -18.86 6.71 -20.84
C PRO A 104 -18.92 7.76 -21.98
N TYR A 105 -17.79 8.30 -22.40
CA TYR A 105 -17.66 9.33 -23.42
C TYR A 105 -17.23 8.79 -24.78
N ILE A 106 -17.03 7.48 -24.88
CA ILE A 106 -16.57 6.81 -26.12
C ILE A 106 -17.43 5.58 -26.36
N ASP A 107 -17.95 5.43 -27.59
CA ASP A 107 -18.79 4.29 -27.99
C ASP A 107 -18.02 2.95 -28.17
N SER A 108 -16.76 2.91 -27.76
CA SER A 108 -15.95 1.70 -27.77
C SER A 108 -16.04 0.95 -26.43
N LYS A 109 -16.48 -0.30 -26.47
CA LYS A 109 -16.49 -1.19 -25.28
C LYS A 109 -15.09 -1.61 -24.84
N GLU A 110 -14.06 -1.31 -25.61
CA GLU A 110 -12.68 -1.73 -25.39
C GLU A 110 -11.89 -0.73 -24.54
N GLU A 111 -12.36 0.54 -24.45
CA GLU A 111 -11.65 1.55 -23.67
C GLU A 111 -12.21 1.67 -22.24
N ASN A 112 -11.40 1.23 -21.31
CA ASN A 112 -11.71 1.31 -19.89
C ASN A 112 -10.86 2.36 -19.18
N VAL A 113 -11.49 3.09 -18.26
CA VAL A 113 -10.81 3.97 -17.32
C VAL A 113 -10.39 3.17 -16.09
N THR A 114 -9.15 3.32 -15.70
CA THR A 114 -8.53 2.62 -14.57
C THR A 114 -8.11 3.61 -13.48
N PHE A 115 -7.69 3.10 -12.33
CA PHE A 115 -7.10 3.94 -11.28
C PHE A 115 -5.81 4.63 -11.75
N VAL A 116 -5.07 4.03 -12.69
CA VAL A 116 -3.84 4.63 -13.24
C VAL A 116 -4.17 5.94 -13.95
N ASP A 117 -5.22 5.96 -14.76
CA ASP A 117 -5.67 7.17 -15.46
C ASP A 117 -6.02 8.29 -14.49
N VAL A 118 -6.74 7.94 -13.41
CA VAL A 118 -7.11 8.87 -12.34
C VAL A 118 -5.87 9.42 -11.65
N LEU A 119 -4.95 8.55 -11.22
CA LEU A 119 -3.76 8.97 -10.50
C LEU A 119 -2.83 9.83 -11.35
N LEU A 120 -2.64 9.48 -12.64
CA LEU A 120 -1.88 10.29 -13.58
C LEU A 120 -2.53 11.66 -13.85
N GLY A 121 -3.85 11.71 -13.83
CA GLY A 121 -4.60 12.97 -13.92
C GLY A 121 -4.43 13.84 -12.66
N LEU A 122 -4.57 13.25 -11.48
CA LEU A 122 -4.44 13.93 -10.19
C LEU A 122 -3.01 14.40 -9.92
N MET A 123 -2.01 13.64 -10.33
CA MET A 123 -0.60 13.98 -10.17
C MET A 123 -0.21 15.32 -10.82
N LYS A 124 -0.95 15.76 -11.85
CA LYS A 124 -0.74 17.06 -12.50
C LYS A 124 -1.09 18.25 -11.58
N ARG A 125 -1.76 18.01 -10.46
CA ARG A 125 -2.10 19.02 -9.47
C ARG A 125 -0.95 19.15 -8.47
N SER A 126 -0.24 20.28 -8.52
CA SER A 126 0.94 20.56 -7.69
C SER A 126 0.67 20.59 -6.18
N ASN A 127 -0.62 20.66 -5.79
CA ASN A 127 -1.03 20.65 -4.40
C ASN A 127 -1.41 19.25 -3.86
N LEU A 128 -1.14 18.18 -4.62
CA LEU A 128 -1.38 16.80 -4.20
C LEU A 128 -0.07 16.02 -4.11
N ASP A 129 0.10 15.34 -3.01
CA ASP A 129 1.17 14.36 -2.81
C ASP A 129 0.53 12.98 -2.59
N ILE A 130 0.73 12.05 -3.54
CA ILE A 130 -0.06 10.83 -3.66
C ILE A 130 0.78 9.60 -3.29
N TYR A 131 0.22 8.78 -2.42
CA TYR A 131 0.79 7.53 -1.92
C TYR A 131 -0.23 6.42 -2.12
N VAL A 132 0.19 5.34 -2.75
CA VAL A 132 -0.65 4.17 -2.95
C VAL A 132 0.03 2.93 -2.40
N THR A 133 -0.73 2.03 -1.80
CA THR A 133 -0.22 0.72 -1.43
C THR A 133 -0.89 -0.37 -2.24
N GLY A 134 -0.22 -1.49 -2.35
CA GLY A 134 -0.80 -2.68 -2.94
C GLY A 134 0.04 -3.93 -2.65
N SER A 135 -0.63 -5.08 -2.64
CA SER A 135 0.05 -6.36 -2.46
C SER A 135 0.71 -6.82 -3.77
N ASN A 136 1.89 -7.42 -3.66
CA ASN A 136 2.79 -7.80 -4.76
C ASN A 136 2.17 -8.57 -5.91
N SER A 137 1.14 -9.38 -5.66
CA SER A 137 0.62 -10.29 -6.68
C SER A 137 -0.06 -9.59 -7.87
N LYS A 138 -0.54 -8.36 -7.68
CA LYS A 138 -1.22 -7.58 -8.74
C LYS A 138 -0.52 -6.27 -9.08
N MET A 139 0.22 -5.65 -8.13
CA MET A 139 0.92 -4.38 -8.33
C MET A 139 2.31 -4.55 -8.93
N LEU A 140 2.94 -5.73 -8.75
CA LEU A 140 4.21 -6.11 -9.39
C LEU A 140 4.01 -6.84 -10.73
N SER A 141 2.80 -6.94 -11.27
CA SER A 141 2.75 -7.13 -12.71
C SER A 141 3.52 -5.94 -13.28
N SER A 142 4.58 -6.23 -14.00
CA SER A 142 5.36 -5.25 -14.80
C SER A 142 4.44 -4.25 -15.50
N ASP A 143 3.22 -4.64 -15.77
CA ASP A 143 2.17 -3.90 -16.43
C ASP A 143 1.70 -2.66 -15.67
N VAL A 144 1.50 -2.72 -14.34
CA VAL A 144 1.00 -1.56 -13.57
C VAL A 144 2.12 -0.54 -13.36
N LEU A 145 3.33 -0.98 -12.98
CA LEU A 145 4.48 -0.08 -12.83
C LEU A 145 4.84 0.56 -14.19
N THR A 146 4.78 -0.23 -15.28
CA THR A 146 4.99 0.24 -16.66
C THR A 146 3.93 1.27 -17.07
N GLN A 147 2.66 1.11 -16.65
CA GLN A 147 1.60 2.08 -16.93
C GLN A 147 1.86 3.46 -16.32
N PHE A 148 2.53 3.51 -15.17
CA PHE A 148 2.95 4.80 -14.60
C PHE A 148 4.08 5.49 -15.40
N ARG A 149 4.71 4.81 -16.40
CA ARG A 149 5.67 5.40 -17.35
C ARG A 149 6.70 6.30 -16.65
N ASP A 150 7.46 5.76 -15.71
CA ASP A 150 8.47 6.48 -14.91
C ASP A 150 7.94 7.65 -14.05
N ARG A 151 6.63 7.74 -13.84
CA ARG A 151 6.01 8.77 -12.98
C ARG A 151 5.71 8.28 -11.57
N GLY A 152 6.11 7.06 -11.23
CA GLY A 152 5.99 6.47 -9.92
C GLY A 152 7.34 6.25 -9.25
N ASP A 153 7.39 6.43 -7.94
CA ASP A 153 8.52 6.06 -7.09
C ASP A 153 8.17 4.81 -6.30
N GLU A 154 8.76 3.69 -6.64
CA GLU A 154 8.53 2.46 -5.89
C GLU A 154 9.29 2.47 -4.55
N ILE A 155 8.59 2.05 -3.49
CA ILE A 155 9.14 1.77 -2.16
C ILE A 155 8.73 0.35 -1.80
N HIS A 156 9.65 -0.59 -2.01
CA HIS A 156 9.41 -2.00 -1.68
C HIS A 156 9.64 -2.25 -0.20
N VAL A 157 8.58 -2.67 0.52
CA VAL A 157 8.58 -2.96 1.95
C VAL A 157 8.68 -4.46 2.19
N ASN A 158 9.75 -4.87 2.82
CA ASN A 158 9.98 -6.25 3.26
C ASN A 158 9.35 -6.49 4.66
N PRO A 159 9.16 -7.74 5.08
CA PRO A 159 8.97 -8.07 6.48
C PRO A 159 10.05 -7.43 7.37
N LEU A 160 9.85 -7.45 8.68
CA LEU A 160 10.82 -6.88 9.62
C LEU A 160 12.20 -7.53 9.43
N SER A 161 13.22 -6.72 9.39
CA SER A 161 14.60 -7.17 9.52
C SER A 161 14.92 -7.60 10.95
N PHE A 162 15.99 -8.36 11.15
CA PHE A 162 16.44 -8.69 12.49
C PHE A 162 16.73 -7.43 13.33
N ALA A 163 17.31 -6.40 12.74
CA ALA A 163 17.58 -5.15 13.44
C ALA A 163 16.29 -4.48 13.98
N GLU A 164 15.19 -4.49 13.21
CA GLU A 164 13.89 -3.96 13.64
C GLU A 164 13.26 -4.81 14.75
N VAL A 165 13.51 -6.14 14.73
CA VAL A 165 13.04 -7.07 15.78
C VAL A 165 13.91 -6.98 17.03
N TYR A 166 15.22 -6.81 16.86
CA TYR A 166 16.19 -6.72 17.94
C TYR A 166 15.79 -5.64 18.98
N ASP A 167 15.27 -4.50 18.52
CA ASP A 167 14.85 -3.40 19.37
C ASP A 167 13.57 -3.68 20.18
N LEU A 168 12.81 -4.74 19.82
CA LEU A 168 11.57 -5.10 20.54
C LEU A 168 11.81 -5.90 21.81
N TYR A 169 13.02 -6.43 22.00
CA TYR A 169 13.36 -7.33 23.10
C TYR A 169 14.41 -6.72 24.02
N GLU A 170 14.23 -6.88 25.33
CA GLU A 170 15.26 -6.61 26.31
C GLU A 170 16.37 -7.67 26.23
N ASN A 171 15.97 -8.96 26.21
CA ASN A 171 16.88 -10.08 25.99
C ASN A 171 17.17 -10.26 24.48
N LYS A 172 18.40 -10.00 24.10
CA LYS A 172 18.85 -10.01 22.71
C LYS A 172 19.06 -11.43 22.14
N GLU A 173 19.39 -12.40 22.97
CA GLU A 173 19.46 -13.82 22.57
C GLU A 173 18.06 -14.33 22.21
N LEU A 174 17.07 -14.02 23.02
CA LEU A 174 15.68 -14.37 22.76
C LEU A 174 15.16 -13.69 21.46
N ALA A 175 15.57 -12.45 21.18
CA ALA A 175 15.25 -11.79 19.92
C ALA A 175 15.77 -12.57 18.72
N PHE A 176 17.02 -13.06 18.81
CA PHE A 176 17.67 -13.86 17.75
C PHE A 176 16.98 -15.22 17.57
N GLU A 177 16.70 -15.93 18.65
CA GLU A 177 15.98 -17.20 18.63
C GLU A 177 14.61 -17.06 17.97
N HIS A 178 13.81 -16.10 18.42
CA HIS A 178 12.47 -15.85 17.88
C HIS A 178 12.52 -15.45 16.40
N TYR A 179 13.48 -14.62 16.01
CA TYR A 179 13.61 -14.23 14.61
C TYR A 179 13.98 -15.41 13.70
N ASN A 180 14.88 -16.29 14.15
CA ASN A 180 15.26 -17.50 13.41
C ASN A 180 14.10 -18.49 13.26
N VAL A 181 13.26 -18.61 14.27
CA VAL A 181 12.13 -19.56 14.25
C VAL A 181 10.92 -18.99 13.50
N TYR A 182 10.57 -17.72 13.73
CA TYR A 182 9.31 -17.14 13.27
C TYR A 182 9.45 -16.12 12.14
N GLY A 183 10.66 -15.65 11.85
CA GLY A 183 10.92 -14.65 10.82
C GLY A 183 10.40 -13.27 11.16
N GLY A 184 10.27 -12.42 10.14
CA GLY A 184 10.01 -10.98 10.29
C GLY A 184 8.56 -10.53 10.07
N MET A 185 7.56 -11.42 10.11
CA MET A 185 6.17 -10.97 9.94
C MET A 185 5.70 -10.16 11.17
N PRO A 186 5.30 -8.87 11.00
CA PRO A 186 5.07 -7.96 12.15
C PRO A 186 4.07 -8.49 13.17
N TYR A 187 2.98 -9.11 12.73
CA TYR A 187 1.92 -9.60 13.62
C TYR A 187 2.37 -10.69 14.59
N ILE A 188 3.43 -11.45 14.25
CA ILE A 188 4.01 -12.50 15.12
C ILE A 188 4.44 -11.92 16.46
N TYR A 189 4.97 -10.72 16.46
CA TYR A 189 5.51 -10.07 17.66
C TYR A 189 4.42 -9.50 18.59
N SER A 190 3.16 -9.59 18.19
CA SER A 190 1.99 -9.31 19.02
C SER A 190 1.36 -10.57 19.64
N LEU A 191 1.73 -11.75 19.18
CA LEU A 191 1.22 -13.03 19.65
C LEU A 191 2.02 -13.51 20.89
N LYS A 192 1.33 -14.14 21.83
CA LYS A 192 1.91 -14.51 23.13
C LYS A 192 2.50 -15.91 23.15
N SER A 193 1.80 -16.89 22.56
CA SER A 193 2.25 -18.29 22.58
C SER A 193 2.91 -18.72 21.28
N ASP A 194 3.74 -19.74 21.36
CA ASP A 194 4.42 -20.31 20.21
C ASP A 194 3.44 -21.08 19.31
N GLU A 195 2.37 -21.64 19.87
CA GLU A 195 1.30 -22.27 19.13
C GLU A 195 0.56 -21.25 18.25
N GLU A 196 0.23 -20.07 18.81
CA GLU A 196 -0.41 -18.98 18.06
C GLU A 196 0.47 -18.51 16.91
N LYS A 197 1.77 -18.33 17.15
CA LYS A 197 2.73 -17.90 16.13
C LYS A 197 2.85 -18.94 15.01
N ALA A 198 3.00 -20.22 15.38
CA ALA A 198 3.11 -21.31 14.41
C ALA A 198 1.81 -21.45 13.59
N GLN A 199 0.65 -21.36 14.24
CA GLN A 199 -0.64 -21.43 13.55
C GLN A 199 -0.84 -20.25 12.60
N TYR A 200 -0.50 -19.03 13.03
CA TYR A 200 -0.56 -17.84 12.19
C TYR A 200 0.29 -17.98 10.92
N LEU A 201 1.53 -18.48 11.04
CA LEU A 201 2.41 -18.68 9.89
C LEU A 201 1.88 -19.73 8.92
N LYS A 202 1.36 -20.85 9.44
CA LYS A 202 0.72 -21.89 8.62
C LYS A 202 -0.48 -21.33 7.85
N ASP A 203 -1.32 -20.55 8.53
CA ASP A 203 -2.50 -19.95 7.90
C ASP A 203 -2.12 -18.89 6.88
N LEU A 204 -1.13 -18.07 7.18
CA LEU A 204 -0.60 -17.06 6.25
C LEU A 204 -0.06 -17.71 4.99
N PHE A 205 0.72 -18.78 5.13
CA PHE A 205 1.27 -19.51 4.00
C PHE A 205 0.18 -20.18 3.16
N LYS A 206 -0.70 -20.97 3.79
CA LYS A 206 -1.73 -21.75 3.09
C LYS A 206 -2.85 -20.88 2.52
N LYS A 207 -3.42 -19.99 3.34
CA LYS A 207 -4.64 -19.24 3.00
C LYS A 207 -4.36 -17.97 2.22
N THR A 208 -3.13 -17.45 2.27
CA THR A 208 -2.78 -16.20 1.63
C THR A 208 -1.81 -16.43 0.48
N TYR A 209 -0.62 -16.93 0.74
CA TYR A 209 0.42 -16.99 -0.31
C TYR A 209 0.15 -18.05 -1.36
N ILE A 210 -0.27 -19.26 -0.96
CA ILE A 210 -0.63 -20.31 -1.93
C ILE A 210 -1.80 -19.85 -2.78
N LYS A 211 -2.83 -19.26 -2.16
CA LYS A 211 -4.00 -18.75 -2.88
C LYS A 211 -3.60 -17.65 -3.89
N ASP A 212 -2.78 -16.69 -3.48
CA ASP A 212 -2.29 -15.63 -4.37
C ASP A 212 -1.49 -16.19 -5.57
N ILE A 213 -0.68 -17.24 -5.35
CA ILE A 213 0.07 -17.92 -6.42
C ILE A 213 -0.87 -18.66 -7.38
N LEU A 214 -1.86 -19.39 -6.87
CA LEU A 214 -2.83 -20.11 -7.69
C LEU A 214 -3.70 -19.15 -8.52
N GLU A 215 -4.18 -18.07 -7.92
CA GLU A 215 -4.98 -17.06 -8.63
C GLU A 215 -4.17 -16.38 -9.76
N ARG A 216 -2.87 -16.19 -9.56
CA ARG A 216 -1.96 -15.66 -10.58
C ARG A 216 -1.80 -16.63 -11.74
N ASN A 217 -1.59 -17.92 -11.47
CA ASN A 217 -1.39 -18.94 -12.50
C ASN A 217 -2.68 -19.23 -13.31
N ASN A 218 -3.85 -19.18 -12.69
CA ASN A 218 -5.13 -19.37 -13.38
C ASN A 218 -5.45 -18.25 -14.39
N LYS A 219 -4.84 -17.08 -14.29
CA LYS A 219 -4.94 -16.02 -15.29
C LYS A 219 -4.03 -16.24 -16.50
N ILE A 220 -2.91 -16.91 -16.32
CA ILE A 220 -1.98 -17.24 -17.41
C ILE A 220 -2.59 -18.31 -18.34
N GLY A 221 -3.33 -19.28 -17.78
CA GLY A 221 -3.99 -20.34 -18.56
C GLY A 221 -5.18 -19.89 -19.43
N ARG A 222 -5.73 -18.69 -19.22
CA ARG A 222 -6.84 -18.14 -20.03
C ARG A 222 -6.39 -17.26 -21.20
N ALA A 223 -5.11 -16.94 -21.30
CA ALA A 223 -4.57 -16.12 -22.38
C ALA A 223 -4.13 -16.92 -23.62
N HIS A 224 -4.31 -18.25 -23.61
CA HIS A 224 -3.90 -19.15 -24.70
C HIS A 224 -5.04 -20.07 -25.20
N VAL A 225 -6.31 -19.62 -25.10
CA VAL A 225 -7.42 -20.32 -25.78
C VAL A 225 -8.17 -19.31 -26.63
#